data_1337b9858753988c311c1ba6e8da7244
#
_entry.id   1337b9858753988c311c1ba6e8da7244
#
_cell.length_a   1.000
_cell.length_b   1.000
_cell.length_c   1.000
_cell.angle_alpha   90.00
_cell.angle_beta   90.00
_cell.angle_gamma   90.00
#
_symmetry.space_group_name_H-M   'P 1'
#
loop_
_entity.id
_entity.type
_entity.pdbx_description
1 polymer ?
#
loop_
_entity_poly.entity_id
_entity_poly.type
_entity_poly.pdbx_seq_one_letter_code
_entity_poly.pdbx_strand_id
1 'polypeptide(L)'
;GRHTLKTANIPILTKIASIPWALASPLRAEVYFVNLKVFTHLKWGTRDPVAFKDSELGLVRLRAFGVFNLQVVQPLLFINRLVGTQGVFTTEAIEEYLNRVIVSRFNDDMGQKLDSLLSLPAVYDELSEGLSRRLAEDFGHFGIRLTHLYINAITPPPEVQQAIDDRSRMGVFKDMEKLMQMK
;
A
#
# COMPACT_ATOMS: atom_id res chain seq x y z
N GLY A 1 1.86 -26.34 8.82
CA GLY A 1 2.12 -27.75 9.08
C GLY A 1 3.57 -27.95 9.42
N ARG A 2 3.88 -28.73 10.45
CA ARG A 2 5.27 -29.15 10.76
C ARG A 2 5.71 -30.12 9.68
N HIS A 3 6.61 -29.71 8.81
CA HIS A 3 7.32 -30.60 7.90
C HIS A 3 8.63 -31.02 8.56
N THR A 4 8.78 -32.31 8.83
CA THR A 4 10.05 -32.87 9.29
C THR A 4 10.89 -33.14 8.05
N LEU A 5 11.93 -32.37 7.82
CA LEU A 5 12.94 -32.66 6.83
C LEU A 5 13.73 -33.89 7.27
N LYS A 6 13.44 -35.03 6.67
CA LYS A 6 14.30 -36.20 6.78
C LYS A 6 15.45 -36.05 5.77
N THR A 7 16.60 -35.57 6.24
CA THR A 7 17.81 -35.63 5.44
C THR A 7 18.27 -37.08 5.41
N ALA A 8 17.92 -37.78 4.35
CA ALA A 8 18.50 -39.08 4.01
C ALA A 8 19.90 -38.94 3.37
N ASN A 9 20.61 -37.85 3.65
CA ASN A 9 21.97 -37.65 3.21
C ASN A 9 22.92 -38.47 4.08
N ILE A 10 23.24 -39.68 3.64
CA ILE A 10 24.37 -40.44 4.17
C ILE A 10 25.60 -39.73 3.60
N PRO A 11 26.48 -39.08 4.42
CA PRO A 11 27.57 -38.24 3.92
C PRO A 11 28.52 -38.90 2.93
N ILE A 12 28.71 -40.22 3.08
CA ILE A 12 29.58 -41.04 2.23
C ILE A 12 28.95 -41.22 0.84
N LEU A 13 27.68 -41.54 0.74
CA LEU A 13 26.97 -41.72 -0.53
C LEU A 13 26.83 -40.41 -1.30
N THR A 14 26.60 -39.30 -0.60
CA THR A 14 26.53 -37.97 -1.21
C THR A 14 27.86 -37.55 -1.82
N LYS A 15 28.99 -37.83 -1.14
CA LYS A 15 30.35 -37.59 -1.69
C LYS A 15 30.63 -38.42 -2.94
N ILE A 16 30.26 -39.69 -2.98
CA ILE A 16 30.44 -40.55 -4.15
C ILE A 16 29.57 -40.06 -5.31
N ALA A 17 28.30 -39.71 -5.05
CA ALA A 17 27.38 -39.20 -6.05
C ALA A 17 27.78 -37.80 -6.60
N SER A 18 28.58 -37.02 -5.87
CA SER A 18 29.04 -35.70 -6.27
C SER A 18 30.33 -35.69 -7.09
N ILE A 19 31.02 -36.84 -7.25
CA ILE A 19 32.27 -36.95 -8.05
C ILE A 19 32.12 -36.36 -9.47
N PRO A 20 31.04 -36.64 -10.23
CA PRO A 20 30.85 -36.06 -11.57
C PRO A 20 30.76 -34.53 -11.60
N TRP A 21 30.47 -33.92 -10.46
CA TRP A 21 30.34 -32.45 -10.29
C TRP A 21 31.51 -31.86 -9.48
N ALA A 22 32.70 -32.40 -9.62
CA ALA A 22 33.89 -31.93 -8.90
C ALA A 22 33.71 -31.87 -7.37
N LEU A 23 33.04 -32.89 -6.80
CA LEU A 23 32.71 -32.99 -5.37
C LEU A 23 31.72 -31.94 -4.84
N ALA A 24 31.11 -31.12 -5.70
CA ALA A 24 29.98 -30.28 -5.34
C ALA A 24 28.67 -31.11 -5.27
N SER A 25 27.86 -30.90 -4.26
CA SER A 25 26.56 -31.61 -4.17
C SER A 25 25.65 -31.23 -5.34
N PRO A 26 25.07 -32.19 -6.08
CA PRO A 26 24.08 -31.89 -7.12
C PRO A 26 22.75 -31.44 -6.53
N LEU A 27 22.55 -31.64 -5.21
CA LEU A 27 21.36 -31.21 -4.50
C LEU A 27 21.57 -29.79 -3.99
N ARG A 28 20.86 -28.86 -4.58
CA ARG A 28 20.77 -27.48 -4.11
C ARG A 28 19.45 -27.31 -3.38
N ALA A 29 19.50 -26.82 -2.15
CA ALA A 29 18.33 -26.45 -1.37
C ALA A 29 18.44 -24.96 -1.01
N GLU A 30 17.36 -24.24 -1.20
CA GLU A 30 17.22 -22.85 -0.76
C GLU A 30 16.30 -22.82 0.46
N VAL A 31 16.71 -22.10 1.48
CA VAL A 31 15.94 -21.96 2.72
C VAL A 31 15.54 -20.50 2.88
N TYR A 32 14.25 -20.24 2.94
CA TYR A 32 13.70 -18.92 3.14
C TYR A 32 13.15 -18.79 4.55
N PHE A 33 13.54 -17.74 5.26
CA PHE A 33 12.99 -17.37 6.55
C PHE A 33 12.03 -16.20 6.36
N VAL A 34 10.77 -16.40 6.74
CA VAL A 34 9.73 -15.37 6.64
C VAL A 34 9.32 -14.96 8.05
N ASN A 35 9.42 -13.67 8.33
CA ASN A 35 8.95 -13.12 9.59
C ASN A 35 7.40 -13.01 9.57
N LEU A 36 6.76 -13.70 10.51
CA LEU A 36 5.29 -13.76 10.63
C LEU A 36 4.72 -12.76 11.66
N LYS A 37 5.56 -11.87 12.21
CA LYS A 37 5.09 -10.80 13.09
C LYS A 37 4.32 -9.75 12.28
N VAL A 38 3.54 -8.94 12.97
CA VAL A 38 2.92 -7.76 12.37
C VAL A 38 3.98 -6.70 12.14
N PHE A 39 4.08 -6.23 10.92
CA PHE A 39 4.89 -5.07 10.55
C PHE A 39 4.01 -3.83 10.67
N THR A 40 4.46 -2.87 11.45
CA THR A 40 3.72 -1.64 11.74
C THR A 40 4.43 -0.41 11.20
N HIS A 41 3.65 0.65 10.95
CA HIS A 41 4.17 1.95 10.52
C HIS A 41 4.94 1.93 9.19
N LEU A 42 4.61 0.99 8.29
CA LEU A 42 5.10 1.03 6.92
C LEU A 42 4.50 2.25 6.22
N LYS A 43 5.33 2.98 5.48
CA LYS A 43 4.91 4.23 4.86
C LYS A 43 4.44 3.97 3.43
N TRP A 44 3.39 4.68 3.04
CA TRP A 44 2.98 4.75 1.65
C TRP A 44 2.75 6.20 1.25
N GLY A 45 2.86 6.50 -0.04
CA GLY A 45 2.58 7.83 -0.56
C GLY A 45 2.88 7.97 -2.04
N THR A 46 2.29 9.00 -2.61
CA THR A 46 2.52 9.39 -4.00
C THR A 46 3.90 10.04 -4.13
N ARG A 47 4.77 9.51 -5.00
CA ARG A 47 6.06 10.15 -5.30
C ARG A 47 5.85 11.45 -6.06
N ASP A 48 5.02 11.37 -7.10
CA ASP A 48 4.63 12.52 -7.92
C ASP A 48 3.18 12.90 -7.63
N PRO A 49 2.83 14.18 -7.78
CA PRO A 49 1.45 14.60 -7.63
C PRO A 49 0.56 13.94 -8.68
N VAL A 50 -0.58 13.41 -8.23
CA VAL A 50 -1.57 12.75 -9.07
C VAL A 50 -2.56 13.75 -9.59
N ALA A 51 -2.84 13.72 -10.89
CA ALA A 51 -3.84 14.58 -11.50
C ALA A 51 -5.26 14.11 -11.11
N PHE A 52 -6.04 15.01 -10.56
CA PHE A 52 -7.44 14.80 -10.19
C PHE A 52 -8.31 15.85 -10.88
N LYS A 53 -9.40 15.41 -11.53
CA LYS A 53 -10.36 16.31 -12.17
C LYS A 53 -11.44 16.66 -11.14
N ASP A 54 -11.32 17.84 -10.58
CA ASP A 54 -12.26 18.42 -9.62
C ASP A 54 -13.40 19.12 -10.37
N SER A 55 -14.65 18.92 -9.97
CA SER A 55 -15.82 19.51 -10.62
C SER A 55 -15.89 21.04 -10.45
N GLU A 56 -15.29 21.57 -9.35
CA GLU A 56 -15.36 22.99 -9.02
C GLU A 56 -14.04 23.74 -9.26
N LEU A 57 -12.90 23.07 -9.07
CA LEU A 57 -11.55 23.64 -9.15
C LEU A 57 -10.82 23.31 -10.46
N GLY A 58 -11.42 22.43 -11.29
CA GLY A 58 -10.80 21.98 -12.52
C GLY A 58 -9.74 20.89 -12.32
N LEU A 59 -8.63 20.93 -13.08
CA LEU A 59 -7.58 19.95 -12.96
C LEU A 59 -6.63 20.32 -11.80
N VAL A 60 -6.65 19.51 -10.77
CA VAL A 60 -5.82 19.69 -9.57
C VAL A 60 -4.79 18.57 -9.46
N ARG A 61 -3.62 18.86 -8.92
CA ARG A 61 -2.60 17.87 -8.62
C ARG A 61 -2.55 17.64 -7.12
N LEU A 62 -2.67 16.38 -6.70
CA LEU A 62 -2.74 15.99 -5.30
C LEU A 62 -1.56 15.15 -4.89
N ARG A 63 -1.11 15.31 -3.66
CA ARG A 63 -0.24 14.37 -2.97
C ARG A 63 -0.98 13.73 -1.83
N ALA A 64 -0.78 12.43 -1.65
CA ALA A 64 -1.30 11.68 -0.53
C ALA A 64 -0.22 10.82 0.09
N PHE A 65 -0.31 10.65 1.40
CA PHE A 65 0.57 9.77 2.13
C PHE A 65 -0.11 9.23 3.40
N GLY A 66 0.44 8.14 3.89
CA GLY A 66 -0.08 7.52 5.08
C GLY A 66 0.80 6.38 5.57
N VAL A 67 0.23 5.57 6.44
CA VAL A 67 0.89 4.39 6.99
C VAL A 67 -0.02 3.18 6.87
N PHE A 68 0.58 2.00 6.81
CA PHE A 68 -0.15 0.74 6.82
C PHE A 68 0.57 -0.30 7.67
N ASN A 69 -0.19 -1.28 8.11
CA ASN A 69 0.32 -2.40 8.88
C ASN A 69 -0.05 -3.69 8.16
N LEU A 70 0.87 -4.62 8.11
CA LEU A 70 0.66 -5.91 7.45
C LEU A 70 1.23 -7.08 8.25
N GLN A 71 0.77 -8.27 7.90
CA GLN A 71 1.29 -9.54 8.41
C GLN A 71 1.35 -10.56 7.29
N VAL A 72 2.45 -11.28 7.17
CA VAL A 72 2.51 -12.45 6.29
C VAL A 72 1.77 -13.60 6.97
N VAL A 73 0.68 -14.07 6.36
CA VAL A 73 -0.16 -15.14 6.92
C VAL A 73 -0.04 -16.44 6.15
N GLN A 74 0.40 -16.38 4.89
CA GLN A 74 0.67 -17.54 4.04
C GLN A 74 2.07 -17.44 3.42
N PRO A 75 3.12 -17.89 4.15
CA PRO A 75 4.51 -17.70 3.73
C PRO A 75 4.84 -18.32 2.37
N LEU A 76 4.28 -19.48 2.08
CA LEU A 76 4.50 -20.16 0.80
C LEU A 76 3.93 -19.34 -0.37
N LEU A 77 2.74 -18.79 -0.21
CA LEU A 77 2.10 -17.95 -1.22
C LEU A 77 2.88 -16.65 -1.41
N PHE A 78 3.33 -16.04 -0.31
CA PHE A 78 4.16 -14.84 -0.30
C PHE A 78 5.45 -15.04 -1.09
N ILE A 79 6.19 -16.12 -0.80
CA ILE A 79 7.44 -16.43 -1.51
C ILE A 79 7.17 -16.69 -2.99
N ASN A 80 6.20 -17.54 -3.31
CA ASN A 80 5.97 -17.96 -4.70
C ASN A 80 5.42 -16.82 -5.57
N ARG A 81 4.56 -15.95 -5.03
CA ARG A 81 3.88 -14.94 -5.85
C ARG A 81 4.54 -13.57 -5.79
N LEU A 82 5.15 -13.20 -4.69
CA LEU A 82 5.74 -11.88 -4.55
C LEU A 82 7.27 -11.95 -4.67
N VAL A 83 7.91 -12.73 -3.84
CA VAL A 83 9.37 -12.83 -3.78
C VAL A 83 9.95 -13.48 -5.04
N GLY A 84 9.43 -14.65 -5.41
CA GLY A 84 9.93 -15.42 -6.56
C GLY A 84 9.69 -14.75 -7.91
N THR A 85 8.56 -14.04 -8.08
CA THR A 85 8.22 -13.36 -9.33
C THR A 85 9.03 -12.09 -9.54
N GLN A 86 9.33 -11.35 -8.46
CA GLN A 86 10.09 -10.11 -8.52
C GLN A 86 11.60 -10.31 -8.54
N GLY A 87 12.10 -11.51 -8.20
CA GLY A 87 13.53 -11.79 -8.07
C GLY A 87 14.22 -10.96 -6.97
N VAL A 88 13.43 -10.38 -6.07
CA VAL A 88 13.89 -9.41 -5.07
C VAL A 88 13.52 -9.90 -3.68
N PHE A 89 14.52 -9.92 -2.80
CA PHE A 89 14.44 -10.49 -1.46
C PHE A 89 14.64 -9.44 -0.36
N THR A 90 14.65 -8.15 -0.70
CA THR A 90 14.83 -7.08 0.27
C THR A 90 13.49 -6.51 0.73
N THR A 91 13.41 -6.11 1.99
CA THR A 91 12.22 -5.49 2.60
C THR A 91 11.82 -4.24 1.83
N GLU A 92 12.80 -3.41 1.45
CA GLU A 92 12.61 -2.14 0.76
C GLU A 92 11.93 -2.31 -0.61
N ALA A 93 12.32 -3.35 -1.34
CA ALA A 93 11.73 -3.59 -2.65
C ALA A 93 10.29 -4.14 -2.55
N ILE A 94 9.99 -4.91 -1.50
CA ILE A 94 8.63 -5.34 -1.20
C ILE A 94 7.77 -4.15 -0.80
N GLU A 95 8.28 -3.29 0.08
CA GLU A 95 7.61 -2.04 0.46
C GLU A 95 7.33 -1.16 -0.75
N GLU A 96 8.30 -0.99 -1.64
CA GLU A 96 8.12 -0.22 -2.86
C GLU A 96 7.05 -0.81 -3.79
N TYR A 97 7.02 -2.14 -3.93
CA TYR A 97 5.99 -2.82 -4.70
C TYR A 97 4.59 -2.59 -4.10
N LEU A 98 4.44 -2.81 -2.79
CA LEU A 98 3.18 -2.61 -2.08
C LEU A 98 2.74 -1.15 -2.11
N ASN A 99 3.66 -0.20 -1.99
CA ASN A 99 3.38 1.23 -2.16
C ASN A 99 2.78 1.53 -3.54
N ARG A 100 3.33 0.95 -4.61
CA ARG A 100 2.76 1.12 -5.98
C ARG A 100 1.34 0.59 -6.08
N VAL A 101 1.04 -0.56 -5.46
CA VAL A 101 -0.32 -1.12 -5.43
C VAL A 101 -1.26 -0.18 -4.67
N ILE A 102 -0.84 0.31 -3.49
CA ILE A 102 -1.64 1.24 -2.68
C ILE A 102 -1.94 2.52 -3.45
N VAL A 103 -0.92 3.15 -4.05
CA VAL A 103 -1.08 4.40 -4.81
C VAL A 103 -1.99 4.20 -6.02
N SER A 104 -1.87 3.08 -6.73
CA SER A 104 -2.76 2.76 -7.85
C SER A 104 -4.22 2.68 -7.41
N ARG A 105 -4.51 1.94 -6.34
CA ARG A 105 -5.89 1.82 -5.81
C ARG A 105 -6.42 3.12 -5.23
N PHE A 106 -5.56 3.89 -4.58
CA PHE A 106 -5.90 5.22 -4.10
C PHE A 106 -6.34 6.14 -5.23
N ASN A 107 -5.60 6.15 -6.35
CA ASN A 107 -5.95 6.96 -7.51
C ASN A 107 -7.28 6.54 -8.13
N ASP A 108 -7.54 5.24 -8.23
CA ASP A 108 -8.80 4.70 -8.73
C ASP A 108 -9.99 5.11 -7.83
N ASP A 109 -9.82 5.00 -6.52
CA ASP A 109 -10.87 5.35 -5.55
C ASP A 109 -11.13 6.87 -5.51
N MET A 110 -10.08 7.69 -5.59
CA MET A 110 -10.21 9.13 -5.70
C MET A 110 -11.03 9.54 -6.92
N GLY A 111 -10.70 8.96 -8.09
CA GLY A 111 -11.40 9.27 -9.34
C GLY A 111 -12.86 8.81 -9.38
N GLN A 112 -13.23 7.80 -8.59
CA GLN A 112 -14.58 7.23 -8.58
C GLN A 112 -15.49 7.84 -7.51
N LYS A 113 -14.95 8.21 -6.35
CA LYS A 113 -15.73 8.58 -5.16
C LYS A 113 -15.71 10.06 -4.84
N LEU A 114 -14.68 10.76 -5.28
CA LEU A 114 -14.51 12.17 -4.99
C LEU A 114 -14.88 12.99 -6.23
N ASP A 115 -15.88 13.85 -6.10
CA ASP A 115 -16.27 14.78 -7.15
C ASP A 115 -15.53 16.13 -6.99
N SER A 116 -15.42 16.62 -5.76
CA SER A 116 -14.67 17.84 -5.44
C SER A 116 -13.89 17.70 -4.14
N LEU A 117 -12.71 18.32 -4.07
CA LEU A 117 -11.88 18.42 -2.86
C LEU A 117 -12.59 19.13 -1.71
N LEU A 118 -13.56 19.97 -2.02
CA LEU A 118 -14.37 20.65 -1.00
C LEU A 118 -15.24 19.66 -0.21
N SER A 119 -15.61 18.53 -0.82
CA SER A 119 -16.38 17.46 -0.16
C SER A 119 -15.49 16.40 0.50
N LEU A 120 -14.16 16.48 0.37
CA LEU A 120 -13.23 15.50 0.91
C LEU A 120 -13.45 15.22 2.41
N PRO A 121 -13.67 16.21 3.30
CA PRO A 121 -13.90 15.92 4.71
C PRO A 121 -15.11 15.03 4.98
N ALA A 122 -16.15 15.11 4.15
CA ALA A 122 -17.37 14.33 4.30
C ALA A 122 -17.23 12.87 3.84
N VAL A 123 -16.33 12.59 2.89
CA VAL A 123 -16.15 11.26 2.29
C VAL A 123 -14.85 10.58 2.72
N TYR A 124 -14.08 11.19 3.60
CA TYR A 124 -12.75 10.74 3.98
C TYR A 124 -12.75 9.34 4.59
N ASP A 125 -13.69 9.06 5.49
CA ASP A 125 -13.82 7.74 6.14
C ASP A 125 -14.26 6.68 5.11
N GLU A 126 -15.22 6.99 4.25
CA GLU A 126 -15.67 6.08 3.19
C GLU A 126 -14.54 5.76 2.19
N LEU A 127 -13.73 6.75 1.84
CA LEU A 127 -12.55 6.59 0.98
C LEU A 127 -11.53 5.66 1.65
N SER A 128 -11.23 5.89 2.93
CA SER A 128 -10.29 5.10 3.70
C SER A 128 -10.73 3.64 3.87
N GLU A 129 -12.00 3.42 4.20
CA GLU A 129 -12.57 2.07 4.35
C GLU A 129 -12.62 1.32 3.01
N GLY A 130 -13.04 2.00 1.95
CA GLY A 130 -13.12 1.42 0.62
C GLY A 130 -11.74 1.00 0.11
N LEU A 131 -10.74 1.87 0.27
CA LEU A 131 -9.36 1.60 -0.08
C LEU A 131 -8.80 0.42 0.73
N SER A 132 -9.04 0.41 2.05
CA SER A 132 -8.60 -0.66 2.94
C SER A 132 -9.17 -2.02 2.52
N ARG A 133 -10.44 -2.07 2.16
CA ARG A 133 -11.12 -3.31 1.71
C ARG A 133 -10.53 -3.85 0.42
N ARG A 134 -10.34 -3.00 -0.59
CA ARG A 134 -9.75 -3.41 -1.87
C ARG A 134 -8.30 -3.89 -1.70
N LEU A 135 -7.52 -3.16 -0.92
CA LEU A 135 -6.14 -3.54 -0.66
C LEU A 135 -6.00 -4.80 0.16
N ALA A 136 -6.94 -5.08 1.08
CA ALA A 136 -6.96 -6.35 1.82
C ALA A 136 -7.15 -7.55 0.88
N GLU A 137 -7.96 -7.40 -0.16
CA GLU A 137 -8.14 -8.41 -1.20
C GLU A 137 -6.89 -8.57 -2.06
N ASP A 138 -6.33 -7.46 -2.58
CA ASP A 138 -5.10 -7.47 -3.39
C ASP A 138 -3.93 -8.10 -2.63
N PHE A 139 -3.73 -7.73 -1.36
CA PHE A 139 -2.66 -8.26 -0.52
C PHE A 139 -2.88 -9.73 -0.15
N GLY A 140 -4.16 -10.14 -0.02
CA GLY A 140 -4.54 -11.54 0.20
C GLY A 140 -4.04 -12.46 -0.90
N HIS A 141 -4.00 -12.01 -2.15
CA HIS A 141 -3.45 -12.75 -3.28
C HIS A 141 -1.95 -13.06 -3.15
N PHE A 142 -1.24 -12.32 -2.33
CA PHE A 142 0.18 -12.54 -2.02
C PHE A 142 0.40 -13.24 -0.68
N GLY A 143 -0.65 -13.68 -0.01
CA GLY A 143 -0.54 -14.28 1.33
C GLY A 143 -0.25 -13.29 2.44
N ILE A 144 -0.54 -12.02 2.20
CA ILE A 144 -0.38 -10.91 3.14
C ILE A 144 -1.75 -10.50 3.68
N ARG A 145 -1.87 -10.29 4.98
CA ARG A 145 -3.01 -9.66 5.61
C ARG A 145 -2.70 -8.18 5.86
N LEU A 146 -3.48 -7.30 5.27
CA LEU A 146 -3.51 -5.89 5.64
C LEU A 146 -4.29 -5.78 6.96
N THR A 147 -3.65 -5.32 8.03
CA THR A 147 -4.31 -5.18 9.33
C THR A 147 -4.90 -3.79 9.51
N HIS A 148 -4.19 -2.76 9.07
CA HIS A 148 -4.65 -1.37 9.12
C HIS A 148 -4.09 -0.60 7.94
N LEU A 149 -4.86 0.37 7.47
CA LEU A 149 -4.43 1.39 6.50
C LEU A 149 -4.92 2.74 6.99
N TYR A 150 -4.03 3.70 7.03
CA TYR A 150 -4.34 5.08 7.40
C TYR A 150 -3.91 6.03 6.28
N ILE A 151 -4.79 6.94 5.93
CA ILE A 151 -4.49 8.08 5.09
C ILE A 151 -4.20 9.24 6.04
N ASN A 152 -2.94 9.69 6.08
CA ASN A 152 -2.56 10.76 7.01
C ASN A 152 -2.92 12.14 6.46
N ALA A 153 -2.71 12.34 5.16
CA ALA A 153 -3.10 13.57 4.49
C ALA A 153 -3.28 13.37 2.98
N ILE A 154 -4.17 14.17 2.42
CA ILE A 154 -4.32 14.42 0.98
C ILE A 154 -4.12 15.91 0.82
N THR A 155 -3.06 16.33 0.12
CA THR A 155 -2.62 17.72 0.07
C THR A 155 -2.65 18.22 -1.38
N PRO A 156 -3.45 19.25 -1.67
CA PRO A 156 -3.39 19.99 -2.92
C PRO A 156 -2.16 20.92 -2.98
N PRO A 157 -1.82 21.49 -4.13
CA PRO A 157 -0.84 22.55 -4.23
C PRO A 157 -1.21 23.78 -3.40
N PRO A 158 -0.24 24.59 -2.96
CA PRO A 158 -0.49 25.75 -2.11
C PRO A 158 -1.50 26.75 -2.69
N GLU A 159 -1.47 26.96 -4.01
CA GLU A 159 -2.38 27.86 -4.71
C GLU A 159 -3.84 27.41 -4.61
N VAL A 160 -4.04 26.09 -4.73
CA VAL A 160 -5.38 25.48 -4.61
C VAL A 160 -5.85 25.51 -3.16
N GLN A 161 -4.93 25.26 -2.21
CA GLN A 161 -5.25 25.37 -0.79
C GLN A 161 -5.71 26.78 -0.42
N GLN A 162 -5.01 27.81 -0.90
CA GLN A 162 -5.41 29.20 -0.71
C GLN A 162 -6.81 29.49 -1.29
N ALA A 163 -7.08 29.00 -2.51
CA ALA A 163 -8.41 29.18 -3.13
C ALA A 163 -9.53 28.50 -2.32
N ILE A 164 -9.27 27.34 -1.73
CA ILE A 164 -10.20 26.64 -0.82
C ILE A 164 -10.44 27.48 0.45
N ASP A 165 -9.36 27.97 1.06
CA ASP A 165 -9.43 28.78 2.29
C ASP A 165 -10.18 30.09 2.07
N ASP A 166 -9.92 30.78 0.95
CA ASP A 166 -10.60 32.04 0.60
C ASP A 166 -12.10 31.82 0.33
N ARG A 167 -12.44 30.72 -0.33
CA ARG A 167 -13.84 30.36 -0.58
C ARG A 167 -14.58 30.00 0.71
N SER A 168 -13.93 29.30 1.63
CA SER A 168 -14.47 28.98 2.95
C SER A 168 -14.74 30.25 3.77
N ARG A 169 -13.82 31.23 3.73
CA ARG A 169 -14.00 32.54 4.39
C ARG A 169 -15.18 33.29 3.80
N MET A 170 -15.32 33.36 2.47
CA MET A 170 -16.46 34.04 1.83
C MET A 170 -17.80 33.38 2.17
N GLY A 171 -17.84 32.05 2.33
CA GLY A 171 -19.03 31.33 2.79
C GLY A 171 -19.48 31.79 4.19
N VAL A 172 -18.55 31.88 5.13
CA VAL A 172 -18.83 32.36 6.50
C VAL A 172 -19.33 33.81 6.52
N PHE A 173 -18.78 34.71 5.70
CA PHE A 173 -19.24 36.08 5.61
C PHE A 173 -20.67 36.18 5.07
N LYS A 174 -21.03 35.41 4.04
CA LYS A 174 -22.42 35.39 3.50
C LYS A 174 -23.43 34.87 4.52
N ASP A 175 -23.06 33.87 5.31
CA ASP A 175 -23.96 33.35 6.36
C ASP A 175 -24.13 34.35 7.53
N MET A 176 -23.07 35.05 7.91
CA MET A 176 -23.15 36.13 8.89
C MET A 176 -24.02 37.30 8.40
N GLU A 177 -23.91 37.70 7.14
CA GLU A 177 -24.71 38.76 6.56
C GLU A 177 -26.22 38.41 6.52
N LYS A 178 -26.56 37.14 6.17
CA LYS A 178 -27.92 36.62 6.27
C LYS A 178 -28.45 36.61 7.69
N LEU A 179 -27.65 36.27 8.70
CA LEU A 179 -28.06 36.32 10.11
C LEU A 179 -28.29 37.73 10.61
N MET A 180 -27.53 38.72 10.09
CA MET A 180 -27.75 40.14 10.43
C MET A 180 -29.01 40.74 9.77
N GLN A 181 -29.37 40.24 8.58
CA GLN A 181 -30.61 40.71 7.89
C GLN A 181 -31.89 40.09 8.45
N MET A 182 -31.80 39.04 9.26
CA MET A 182 -32.93 38.37 9.91
C MET A 182 -33.27 38.97 11.31
N LYS A 183 -32.57 40.01 11.77
CA LYS A 183 -32.85 40.77 12.98
C LYS A 183 -33.50 42.10 12.64
#